data_93c5b6c477f884300601cc575f70e082
#
_entry.id   93c5b6c477f884300601cc575f70e082
#
_cell.length_a   1.000
_cell.length_b   1.000
_cell.length_c   1.000
_cell.angle_alpha   90.00
_cell.angle_beta   90.00
_cell.angle_gamma   90.00
#
_symmetry.space_group_name_H-M   'P 1'
#
loop_
_entity.id
_entity.type
_entity.pdbx_description
1 polymer ?
#
loop_
_entity_poly.entity_id
_entity_poly.type
_entity_poly.pdbx_seq_one_letter_code
_entity_poly.pdbx_strand_id
1 'polypeptide(L)'
;MEQIERIKLMEQHLGRASQAVMQLSAAIDQYTAALDSLKALSSYYGSNEWKKDFADDEAGLLPEDLKRGVLSEDAVWNLLKDHKELQARMRELSNHDRRD
;
A
#
# COMPACT_ATOMS: atom_id res chain seq x y z
N MET A 1 -21.33 -25.14 26.10
CA MET A 1 -21.80 -25.06 24.69
C MET A 1 -22.02 -26.47 24.17
N GLU A 2 -23.14 -26.70 23.56
CA GLU A 2 -23.47 -28.00 22.98
C GLU A 2 -22.51 -28.32 21.81
N GLN A 3 -22.27 -29.61 21.58
CA GLN A 3 -21.30 -30.06 20.55
C GLN A 3 -21.62 -29.55 19.15
N ILE A 4 -22.86 -29.64 18.70
CA ILE A 4 -23.26 -29.23 17.37
C ILE A 4 -23.10 -27.72 17.20
N GLU A 5 -23.53 -26.96 18.18
CA GLU A 5 -23.37 -25.50 18.17
C GLU A 5 -21.91 -25.09 18.14
N ARG A 6 -21.08 -25.80 18.91
CA ARG A 6 -19.64 -25.56 18.93
C ARG A 6 -19.01 -25.82 17.56
N ILE A 7 -19.39 -26.91 16.91
CA ILE A 7 -18.89 -27.25 15.58
C ILE A 7 -19.30 -26.18 14.56
N LYS A 8 -20.57 -25.76 14.62
CA LYS A 8 -21.07 -24.70 13.71
C LYS A 8 -20.29 -23.39 13.88
N LEU A 9 -20.02 -23.04 15.14
CA LEU A 9 -19.26 -21.82 15.43
C LEU A 9 -17.83 -21.93 14.94
N MET A 10 -17.19 -23.06 15.14
CA MET A 10 -15.82 -23.30 14.67
C MET A 10 -15.76 -23.28 13.15
N GLU A 11 -16.77 -23.80 12.46
CA GLU A 11 -16.85 -23.71 11.00
C GLU A 11 -16.93 -22.26 10.52
N GLN A 12 -17.67 -21.41 11.23
CA GLN A 12 -17.72 -19.98 10.91
C GLN A 12 -16.34 -19.33 11.07
N HIS A 13 -15.65 -19.65 12.16
CA HIS A 13 -14.30 -19.15 12.39
C HIS A 13 -13.32 -19.64 11.33
N LEU A 14 -13.42 -20.90 10.96
CA LEU A 14 -12.57 -21.46 9.91
C LEU A 14 -12.77 -20.73 8.59
N GLY A 15 -14.02 -20.50 8.21
CA GLY A 15 -14.34 -19.76 6.96
C GLY A 15 -13.79 -18.35 6.97
N ARG A 16 -14.02 -17.61 8.06
CA ARG A 16 -13.56 -16.23 8.21
C ARG A 16 -12.03 -16.15 8.20
N ALA A 17 -11.37 -17.00 8.95
CA ALA A 17 -9.92 -17.01 9.07
C ALA A 17 -9.27 -17.40 7.74
N SER A 18 -9.80 -18.43 7.08
CA SER A 18 -9.28 -18.88 5.79
C SER A 18 -9.37 -17.78 4.73
N GLN A 19 -10.48 -17.06 4.67
CA GLN A 19 -10.68 -15.98 3.72
C GLN A 19 -9.70 -14.84 3.98
N ALA A 20 -9.54 -14.44 5.24
CA ALA A 20 -8.62 -13.38 5.63
C ALA A 20 -7.17 -13.71 5.27
N VAL A 21 -6.76 -14.95 5.52
CA VAL A 21 -5.40 -15.42 5.19
C VAL A 21 -5.17 -15.38 3.68
N MET A 22 -6.13 -15.85 2.90
CA MET A 22 -6.04 -15.83 1.43
C MET A 22 -5.95 -14.40 0.89
N GLN A 23 -6.78 -13.49 1.41
CA GLN A 23 -6.79 -12.10 0.99
C GLN A 23 -5.48 -11.40 1.31
N LEU A 24 -4.94 -11.65 2.50
CA LEU A 24 -3.65 -11.08 2.89
C LEU A 24 -2.52 -11.61 2.03
N SER A 25 -2.52 -12.90 1.74
CA SER A 25 -1.51 -13.51 0.86
C SER A 25 -1.50 -12.83 -0.51
N ALA A 26 -2.67 -12.65 -1.10
CA ALA A 26 -2.80 -11.97 -2.40
C ALA A 26 -2.33 -10.51 -2.33
N ALA A 27 -2.67 -9.82 -1.23
CA ALA A 27 -2.25 -8.43 -1.02
C ALA A 27 -0.74 -8.31 -0.85
N ILE A 28 -0.12 -9.25 -0.17
CA ILE A 28 1.34 -9.28 0.00
C ILE A 28 2.03 -9.47 -1.36
N ASP A 29 1.52 -10.36 -2.20
CA ASP A 29 2.07 -10.57 -3.55
C ASP A 29 1.97 -9.29 -4.38
N GLN A 30 0.82 -8.62 -4.34
CA GLN A 30 0.58 -7.35 -5.02
C GLN A 30 1.53 -6.26 -4.53
N TYR A 31 1.66 -6.15 -3.22
CA TYR A 31 2.53 -5.17 -2.58
C TYR A 31 4.00 -5.42 -2.94
N THR A 32 4.43 -6.67 -2.89
CA THR A 32 5.80 -7.06 -3.25
C THR A 32 6.12 -6.66 -4.69
N ALA A 33 5.17 -6.89 -5.60
CA ALA A 33 5.33 -6.52 -7.00
C ALA A 33 5.42 -5.01 -7.21
N ALA A 34 4.85 -4.21 -6.29
CA ALA A 34 4.83 -2.75 -6.38
C ALA A 34 6.02 -2.08 -5.70
N LEU A 35 6.88 -2.81 -5.00
CA LEU A 35 8.00 -2.23 -4.26
C LEU A 35 8.96 -1.45 -5.14
N ASP A 36 9.26 -1.96 -6.34
CA ASP A 36 10.12 -1.26 -7.29
C ASP A 36 9.50 0.05 -7.76
N SER A 37 8.18 0.07 -7.95
CA SER A 37 7.46 1.28 -8.31
C SER A 37 7.50 2.33 -7.20
N LEU A 38 7.34 1.90 -5.94
CA LEU A 38 7.45 2.79 -4.79
C LEU A 38 8.85 3.40 -4.70
N LYS A 39 9.87 2.60 -4.97
CA LYS A 39 11.27 3.03 -4.98
C LYS A 39 11.51 4.07 -6.08
N ALA A 40 10.98 3.80 -7.28
CA ALA A 40 11.11 4.71 -8.42
C ALA A 40 10.45 6.05 -8.12
N LEU A 41 9.25 6.04 -7.55
CA LEU A 41 8.53 7.25 -7.17
C LEU A 41 9.29 8.04 -6.08
N SER A 42 9.84 7.33 -5.10
CA SER A 42 10.61 7.96 -4.03
C SER A 42 11.87 8.64 -4.56
N SER A 43 12.55 8.03 -5.53
CA SER A 43 13.75 8.60 -6.14
C SER A 43 13.43 9.77 -7.06
N TYR A 44 12.30 9.72 -7.74
CA TYR A 44 11.87 10.78 -8.65
C TYR A 44 11.40 12.03 -7.91
N TYR A 45 10.59 11.85 -6.86
CA TYR A 45 9.96 12.94 -6.13
C TYR A 45 11.02 13.84 -5.47
N GLY A 46 11.02 15.12 -5.83
CA GLY A 46 11.99 16.08 -5.32
C GLY A 46 13.35 16.05 -6.01
N SER A 47 13.55 15.16 -6.99
CA SER A 47 14.76 15.15 -7.80
C SER A 47 14.83 16.39 -8.71
N ASN A 48 15.99 16.64 -9.31
CA ASN A 48 16.14 17.72 -10.27
C ASN A 48 15.22 17.55 -11.49
N GLU A 49 15.05 16.31 -11.93
CA GLU A 49 14.14 15.99 -13.03
C GLU A 49 12.70 16.29 -12.66
N TRP A 50 12.27 15.93 -11.45
CA TRP A 50 10.92 16.24 -10.98
C TRP A 50 10.69 17.76 -10.91
N LYS A 51 11.67 18.49 -10.41
CA LYS A 51 11.58 19.96 -10.31
C LYS A 51 11.43 20.62 -11.67
N LYS A 52 12.17 20.12 -12.65
CA LYS A 52 12.05 20.60 -14.04
C LYS A 52 10.69 20.25 -14.62
N ASP A 53 10.24 19.02 -14.43
CA ASP A 53 8.95 18.56 -14.95
C ASP A 53 7.80 19.35 -14.32
N PHE A 54 7.88 19.61 -13.03
CA PHE A 54 6.91 20.43 -12.30
C PHE A 54 6.87 21.87 -12.86
N ALA A 55 8.04 22.47 -13.05
CA ALA A 55 8.13 23.83 -13.59
C ALA A 55 7.56 23.92 -15.01
N ASP A 56 7.84 22.93 -15.85
CA ASP A 56 7.31 22.88 -17.22
C ASP A 56 5.80 22.70 -17.22
N ASP A 57 5.26 21.93 -16.29
CA ASP A 57 3.81 21.76 -16.12
C ASP A 57 3.15 23.08 -15.72
N GLU A 58 3.74 23.77 -14.74
CA GLU A 58 3.26 25.09 -14.29
C GLU A 58 3.27 26.12 -15.44
N ALA A 59 4.25 26.02 -16.31
CA ALA A 59 4.40 26.91 -17.45
C ALA A 59 3.51 26.55 -18.66
N GLY A 60 2.76 25.44 -18.55
CA GLY A 60 1.87 25.00 -19.63
C GLY A 60 2.59 24.40 -20.82
N LEU A 61 3.81 23.91 -20.65
CA LEU A 61 4.64 23.40 -21.74
C LEU A 61 4.40 21.92 -22.04
N LEU A 62 3.64 21.22 -21.19
CA LEU A 62 3.37 19.78 -21.36
C LEU A 62 2.03 19.56 -22.06
N PRO A 63 1.89 18.44 -22.81
CA PRO A 63 0.61 18.13 -23.48
C PRO A 63 -0.55 18.05 -22.49
N GLU A 64 -1.73 18.55 -22.91
CA GLU A 64 -2.92 18.59 -22.06
C GLU A 64 -3.44 17.20 -21.69
N ASP A 65 -3.26 16.21 -22.57
CA ASP A 65 -3.73 14.85 -22.37
C ASP A 65 -2.77 13.98 -21.55
N LEU A 66 -1.61 14.52 -21.16
CA LEU A 66 -0.63 13.80 -20.35
C LEU A 66 -1.14 13.69 -18.92
N LYS A 67 -1.08 12.49 -18.35
CA LYS A 67 -1.37 12.29 -16.93
C LYS A 67 -0.26 12.92 -16.09
N ARG A 68 -0.63 13.77 -15.16
CA ARG A 68 0.31 14.59 -14.38
C ARG A 68 0.13 14.44 -12.86
N GLY A 69 -0.45 13.31 -12.42
CA GLY A 69 -0.62 13.04 -10.99
C GLY A 69 0.70 13.07 -10.23
N VAL A 70 1.79 12.60 -10.86
CA VAL A 70 3.12 12.60 -10.23
C VAL A 70 3.70 14.00 -10.04
N LEU A 71 3.15 15.00 -10.74
CA LEU A 71 3.59 16.38 -10.65
C LEU A 71 2.74 17.20 -9.69
N SER A 72 1.70 16.63 -9.08
CA SER A 72 0.96 17.29 -8.02
C SER A 72 1.83 17.33 -6.77
N GLU A 73 1.64 18.38 -5.96
CA GLU A 73 2.45 18.55 -4.74
C GLU A 73 2.20 17.43 -3.73
N ASP A 74 1.01 16.83 -3.75
CA ASP A 74 0.53 15.96 -2.68
C ASP A 74 0.53 14.47 -2.99
N ALA A 75 0.32 14.08 -4.26
CA ALA A 75 0.02 12.69 -4.59
C ALA A 75 1.14 11.72 -4.18
N VAL A 76 2.37 12.00 -4.58
CA VAL A 76 3.50 11.12 -4.24
C VAL A 76 3.85 11.23 -2.76
N TRP A 77 3.82 12.45 -2.22
CA TRP A 77 4.09 12.66 -0.79
C TRP A 77 3.14 11.88 0.09
N ASN A 78 1.83 11.95 -0.21
CA ASN A 78 0.81 11.22 0.54
C ASN A 78 1.00 9.72 0.44
N LEU A 79 1.30 9.21 -0.76
CA LEU A 79 1.56 7.79 -0.95
C LEU A 79 2.75 7.31 -0.12
N LEU A 80 3.84 8.05 -0.14
CA LEU A 80 5.05 7.68 0.60
C LEU A 80 4.82 7.74 2.12
N LYS A 81 4.04 8.70 2.58
CA LYS A 81 3.64 8.80 3.98
C LYS A 81 2.78 7.61 4.39
N ASP A 82 1.75 7.29 3.58
CA ASP A 82 0.88 6.15 3.82
C ASP A 82 1.66 4.85 3.84
N HIS A 83 2.63 4.72 2.95
CA HIS A 83 3.49 3.54 2.90
C HIS A 83 4.30 3.37 4.19
N LYS A 84 4.87 4.45 4.71
CA LYS A 84 5.60 4.42 5.99
C LYS A 84 4.70 4.00 7.15
N GLU A 85 3.49 4.54 7.19
CA GLU A 85 2.51 4.20 8.23
C GLU A 85 2.12 2.72 8.13
N LEU A 86 1.94 2.22 6.91
CA LEU A 86 1.62 0.81 6.68
C LEU A 86 2.76 -0.10 7.11
N GLN A 87 4.00 0.26 6.81
CA GLN A 87 5.17 -0.50 7.25
C GLN A 87 5.24 -0.59 8.78
N ALA A 88 4.95 0.50 9.47
CA ALA A 88 4.90 0.52 10.94
C ALA A 88 3.82 -0.43 11.47
N ARG A 89 2.64 -0.42 10.86
CA ARG A 89 1.54 -1.32 11.23
C ARG A 89 1.92 -2.79 11.02
N MET A 90 2.60 -3.09 9.93
CA MET A 90 3.04 -4.46 9.65
C MET A 90 4.05 -4.94 10.70
N ARG A 91 4.97 -4.07 11.11
CA ARG A 91 5.95 -4.39 12.16
C ARG A 91 5.27 -4.63 13.51
N GLU A 92 4.30 -3.78 13.87
CA GLU A 92 3.55 -3.95 15.12
C GLU A 92 2.78 -5.26 15.14
N LEU A 93 2.14 -5.59 14.03
CA LEU A 93 1.37 -6.85 13.92
C LEU A 93 2.28 -8.07 14.06
N SER A 94 3.44 -8.05 13.41
CA SER A 94 4.42 -9.12 13.50
C SER A 94 4.98 -9.27 14.91
N ASN A 95 5.25 -8.15 15.59
CA ASN A 95 5.75 -8.15 16.96
C ASN A 95 4.69 -8.64 17.95
N HIS A 96 3.42 -8.30 17.70
CA HIS A 96 2.30 -8.78 18.53
C HIS A 96 2.20 -10.30 18.49
N ASP A 97 2.31 -10.89 17.31
CA ASP A 97 2.31 -12.35 17.14
C ASP A 97 3.42 -13.02 17.95
N ARG A 98 4.59 -12.39 18.02
CA ARG A 98 5.74 -12.96 18.74
C ARG A 98 5.56 -12.99 20.24
N ARG A 99 4.65 -12.18 20.78
CA ARG A 99 4.39 -12.11 22.22
C ARG A 99 3.46 -13.22 22.70
N ASP A 100 2.74 -13.82 21.79
CA ASP A 100 1.84 -14.94 22.08
C ASP A 100 2.57 -16.26 22.00
#